data_dcbc19aea085d7c17c0373c060e73d83
#
_entry.id   dcbc19aea085d7c17c0373c060e73d83
#
_cell.length_a   1.000
_cell.length_b   1.000
_cell.length_c   1.000
_cell.angle_alpha   90.00
_cell.angle_beta   90.00
_cell.angle_gamma   90.00
#
_symmetry.space_group_name_H-M   'P 1'
#
loop_
_entity.id
_entity.type
_entity.pdbx_description
1 polymer ?
#
loop_
_entity_poly.entity_id
_entity_poly.type
_entity_poly.pdbx_seq_one_letter_code
_entity_poly.pdbx_strand_id
1 'polypeptide(L)' 'MGRVKQWASDTAHKKVDEILEHYKQGTYNFDETKTKLLEVDNLELVDIDETNIDEVILSQTRKE' A
#
# COMPACT_ATOMS: atom_id res chain seq x y z
N MET A 1 8.14 7.51 23.40
CA MET A 1 7.35 7.92 22.76
C MET A 1 7.21 7.63 21.34
N GLY A 2 8.10 7.51 20.50
CA GLY A 2 7.95 7.19 19.12
C GLY A 2 7.56 5.76 18.86
N ARG A 3 7.54 4.94 19.90
CA ARG A 3 7.22 3.57 19.71
C ARG A 3 5.88 3.32 19.12
N VAL A 4 4.89 4.02 19.57
CA VAL A 4 3.54 3.82 19.08
C VAL A 4 3.45 4.12 17.59
N LYS A 5 4.09 5.19 17.17
CA LYS A 5 4.11 5.55 15.79
C LYS A 5 4.81 4.54 14.94
N GLN A 6 5.90 4.03 15.45
CA GLN A 6 6.66 3.04 14.71
C GLN A 6 5.85 1.77 14.51
N TRP A 7 5.13 1.37 15.55
CA TRP A 7 4.29 0.18 15.45
C TRP A 7 3.22 0.35 14.39
N ALA A 8 2.58 1.51 14.35
CA ALA A 8 1.53 1.77 13.38
C ALA A 8 2.10 1.77 11.96
N SER A 9 3.29 2.31 11.81
CA SER A 9 3.93 2.34 10.51
C SER A 9 4.24 0.93 10.02
N ASP A 10 4.74 0.09 10.90
CA ASP A 10 5.04 -1.29 10.56
C ASP A 10 3.80 -2.02 10.10
N THR A 11 2.69 -1.82 10.81
CA THR A 11 1.46 -2.47 10.47
C THR A 11 0.96 -2.00 9.11
N ALA A 12 1.05 -0.70 8.86
CA ALA A 12 0.61 -0.16 7.58
C ALA A 12 1.45 -0.71 6.44
N HIS A 13 2.76 -0.76 6.64
CA HIS A 13 3.65 -1.31 5.63
C HIS A 13 3.31 -2.75 5.29
N LYS A 14 3.03 -3.53 6.32
CA LYS A 14 2.69 -4.92 6.14
C LYS A 14 1.44 -5.08 5.30
N LYS A 15 0.42 -4.31 5.62
CA LYS A 15 -0.83 -4.39 4.89
C LYS A 15 -0.66 -3.98 3.45
N VAL A 16 0.09 -2.89 3.24
CA VAL A 16 0.33 -2.42 1.89
C VAL A 16 1.10 -3.48 1.09
N ASP A 17 2.10 -4.06 1.71
CA ASP A 17 2.88 -5.10 1.07
C ASP A 17 2.02 -6.26 0.63
N GLU A 18 1.15 -6.72 1.51
CA GLU A 18 0.26 -7.83 1.21
C GLU A 18 -0.62 -7.52 0.02
N ILE A 19 -1.21 -6.36 0.03
CA ILE A 19 -2.11 -5.97 -1.03
C ILE A 19 -1.38 -5.87 -2.37
N LEU A 20 -0.21 -5.27 -2.35
CA LEU A 20 0.57 -5.14 -3.57
C LEU A 20 1.04 -6.49 -4.08
N GLU A 21 1.33 -7.39 -3.17
CA GLU A 21 1.73 -8.73 -3.56
C GLU A 21 0.60 -9.43 -4.30
N HIS A 22 -0.61 -9.30 -3.81
CA HIS A 22 -1.78 -9.89 -4.47
C HIS A 22 -1.98 -9.27 -5.85
N TYR A 23 -1.73 -8.00 -5.96
CA TYR A 23 -1.84 -7.33 -7.25
C TYR A 23 -0.81 -7.91 -8.23
N LYS A 24 0.41 -8.09 -7.77
CA LYS A 24 1.46 -8.63 -8.62
C LYS A 24 1.15 -10.06 -9.06
N GLN A 25 0.47 -10.80 -8.22
CA GLN A 25 0.10 -12.17 -8.53
C GLN A 25 -1.15 -12.28 -9.39
N GLY A 26 -1.81 -11.16 -9.62
CA GLY A 26 -3.02 -11.17 -10.42
C GLY A 26 -4.28 -11.43 -9.63
N THR A 27 -4.17 -11.51 -8.31
CA THR A 27 -5.33 -11.75 -7.46
C THR A 27 -6.27 -10.55 -7.45
N TYR A 28 -5.68 -9.35 -7.41
CA TYR A 28 -6.46 -8.12 -7.44
C TYR A 28 -6.17 -7.38 -8.73
N ASN A 29 -7.18 -6.70 -9.28
CA ASN A 29 -6.92 -5.85 -10.43
C ASN A 29 -6.55 -4.46 -9.90
N PHE A 30 -6.31 -3.52 -10.81
CA PHE A 30 -5.85 -2.20 -10.42
C PHE A 30 -6.85 -1.49 -9.51
N ASP A 31 -8.11 -1.50 -9.92
CA ASP A 31 -9.15 -0.85 -9.13
C ASP A 31 -9.29 -1.45 -7.74
N GLU A 32 -9.28 -2.76 -7.70
CA GLU A 32 -9.41 -3.47 -6.44
C GLU A 32 -8.24 -3.16 -5.53
N THR A 33 -7.05 -3.17 -6.08
CA THR A 33 -5.85 -2.87 -5.31
C THR A 33 -5.94 -1.47 -4.73
N LYS A 34 -6.37 -0.53 -5.57
CA LYS A 34 -6.49 0.85 -5.13
C LYS A 34 -7.47 0.97 -3.97
N THR A 35 -8.62 0.34 -4.11
CA THR A 35 -9.63 0.39 -3.06
C THR A 35 -9.10 -0.20 -1.76
N LYS A 36 -8.44 -1.33 -1.86
CA LYS A 36 -7.91 -1.98 -0.68
C LYS A 36 -6.84 -1.15 -0.01
N LEU A 37 -6.00 -0.51 -0.79
CA LEU A 37 -4.97 0.34 -0.22
C LEU A 37 -5.60 1.52 0.51
N LEU A 38 -6.64 2.09 -0.06
CA LEU A 38 -7.28 3.22 0.58
C LEU A 38 -7.96 2.85 1.89
N GLU A 39 -8.22 1.57 2.09
CA GLU A 39 -8.82 1.10 3.32
C GLU A 39 -7.80 0.85 4.42
N VAL A 40 -6.54 0.89 4.07
CA VAL A 40 -5.49 0.68 5.06
C VAL A 40 -5.38 1.88 5.96
N ASP A 41 -5.33 1.63 7.27
CA ASP A 41 -5.17 2.72 8.23
C ASP A 41 -3.75 3.22 8.18
N ASN A 42 -3.60 4.50 8.50
CA ASN A 42 -2.27 5.11 8.62
C ASN A 42 -1.47 5.09 7.32
N LEU A 43 -2.16 5.22 6.20
CA LEU A 43 -1.47 5.30 4.92
C LEU A 43 -0.48 6.44 4.89
N GLU A 44 -0.79 7.51 5.58
CA GLU A 44 0.10 8.66 5.58
C GLU A 44 1.46 8.32 6.17
N LEU A 45 1.53 7.31 7.02
CA LEU A 45 2.80 6.91 7.61
C LEU A 45 3.69 6.18 6.61
N VAL A 46 3.13 5.73 5.51
CA VAL A 46 3.90 5.08 4.46
C VAL A 46 3.93 5.93 3.20
N ASP A 47 3.58 7.20 3.34
CA ASP A 47 3.65 8.16 2.25
C ASP A 47 2.80 7.80 1.04
N ILE A 48 1.65 7.21 1.28
CA ILE A 48 0.72 6.88 0.21
C ILE A 48 -0.57 7.66 0.43
N ASP A 49 -1.03 8.32 -0.62
CA ASP A 49 -2.31 9.00 -0.57
C ASP A 49 -2.94 8.90 -1.94
N GLU A 50 -4.14 9.46 -2.09
CA GLU A 50 -4.85 9.30 -3.35
C GLU A 50 -4.17 10.00 -4.52
N THR A 51 -3.21 10.87 -4.26
CA THR A 51 -2.54 11.54 -5.36
C THR A 51 -1.40 10.71 -5.91
N ASN A 52 -0.80 9.84 -5.11
CA ASN A 52 0.32 9.03 -5.58
C ASN A 52 0.05 7.54 -5.56
N ILE A 53 -1.13 7.13 -5.14
CA ILE A 53 -1.44 5.71 -5.01
C ILE A 53 -1.36 5.00 -6.37
N ASP A 54 -1.76 5.68 -7.43
CA ASP A 54 -1.69 5.10 -8.76
C ASP A 54 -0.26 4.74 -9.11
N GLU A 55 0.64 5.65 -8.84
CA GLU A 55 2.04 5.42 -9.12
C GLU A 55 2.61 4.29 -8.28
N VAL A 56 2.20 4.23 -7.04
CA VAL A 56 2.67 3.18 -6.16
C VAL A 56 2.28 1.82 -6.72
N ILE A 57 1.03 1.70 -7.18
CA ILE A 57 0.57 0.44 -7.72
C ILE A 57 1.27 0.11 -9.03
N LEU A 58 1.38 1.09 -9.91
CA LEU A 58 1.99 0.86 -11.20
C LEU A 58 3.46 0.51 -11.09
N SER A 59 4.12 1.04 -10.09
CA SER A 59 5.53 0.76 -9.93
C SER A 59 5.79 -0.69 -9.55
N GLN A 60 4.77 -1.39 -9.06
CA GLN A 60 4.92 -2.77 -8.67
C GLN A 60 5.00 -3.68 -9.89
N THR A 61 4.38 -3.30 -10.98
CA THR A 61 4.39 -4.12 -12.18
C THR A 61 5.38 -3.63 -13.22
N ARG A 62 5.94 -2.45 -12.99
CA ARG A 62 6.89 -1.92 -13.93
C ARG A 62 8.20 -2.69 -13.77
N LYS A 63 8.66 -3.26 -14.87
CA LYS A 63 9.91 -3.97 -14.79
C LYS A 63 10.98 -3.12 -15.35
N GLU A 64 12.09 -3.16 -14.77
CA GLU A 64 13.11 -2.30 -15.28
C GLU A 64 14.01 -2.97 -16.17
#